data_18a7e04d63a65dfa2d55c5816e25cb01
#
_entry.id   18a7e04d63a65dfa2d55c5816e25cb01
#
_cell.length_a   1.000
_cell.length_b   1.000
_cell.length_c   1.000
_cell.angle_alpha   90.00
_cell.angle_beta   90.00
_cell.angle_gamma   90.00
#
_symmetry.space_group_name_H-M   'P 1'
#
loop_
_entity.id
_entity.type
_entity.pdbx_description
1 polymer ?
#
loop_
_entity_poly.entity_id
_entity_poly.type
_entity_poly.pdbx_seq_one_letter_code
_entity_poly.pdbx_strand_id
1 'polypeptide(L)'
;MLQGQQFKTADERRFLVFGKNGWIGGTLIEMLHAQGNVVKGADSRLENRESVEKEILEFQPTHVLNCAGVTGRPNVDWCEDNKQATIRSNVIGTLGLADICWLHKIHMTNFATGCIYSYDNEHPMGSGKGFSETDAANFDGSYYSKTKAMTEELLREYDNVLTLRLRMPVSDDLHSRNFVTKITKYEFVVDIPNSNSILHDLLPASITMAEKCVTGVYNFTNPGAISHNEVLGLYKKYIKPDFKWKNFTLTEQAGVIKAGRSNCELDTSKLVGKLNEFGISIPEIHVAYEECFKRMARNLKKSEI
;
A
#
# COMPACT_ATOMS: atom_id res chain seq x y z
N MET A 1 9.99 -5.17 46.78
CA MET A 1 11.00 -4.33 46.11
C MET A 1 10.64 -4.28 44.63
N LEU A 2 9.95 -3.24 44.24
CA LEU A 2 9.61 -2.98 42.83
C LEU A 2 10.87 -2.48 42.14
N GLN A 3 11.42 -3.31 41.24
CA GLN A 3 12.56 -2.92 40.41
C GLN A 3 12.11 -1.81 39.44
N GLY A 4 12.92 -0.73 39.44
CA GLY A 4 12.63 0.50 38.73
C GLY A 4 12.38 0.28 37.24
N GLN A 5 11.20 0.71 36.80
CA GLN A 5 10.97 1.02 35.39
C GLN A 5 11.91 2.17 35.01
N GLN A 6 12.90 1.88 34.19
CA GLN A 6 13.65 2.91 33.50
C GLN A 6 12.66 3.72 32.65
N PHE A 7 12.40 4.94 33.05
CA PHE A 7 11.69 5.90 32.21
C PHE A 7 12.49 6.11 30.93
N LYS A 8 11.88 5.75 29.80
CA LYS A 8 12.45 6.00 28.46
C LYS A 8 12.72 7.49 28.29
N THR A 9 13.86 7.83 27.72
CA THR A 9 14.10 9.17 27.20
C THR A 9 13.02 9.47 26.16
N ALA A 10 12.43 10.66 26.20
CA ALA A 10 11.28 11.07 25.39
C ALA A 10 11.51 11.06 23.85
N ASP A 11 12.68 10.60 23.38
CA ASP A 11 13.15 10.71 22.02
C ASP A 11 13.33 9.38 21.26
N GLU A 12 13.19 8.21 21.90
CA GLU A 12 13.47 6.94 21.23
C GLU A 12 12.22 6.40 20.49
N ARG A 13 12.20 6.57 19.15
CA ARG A 13 11.15 5.97 18.31
C ARG A 13 11.39 4.47 18.16
N ARG A 14 10.35 3.69 18.46
CA ARG A 14 10.36 2.23 18.42
C ARG A 14 9.24 1.76 17.50
N PHE A 15 9.62 1.17 16.38
CA PHE A 15 8.69 0.71 15.35
C PHE A 15 8.48 -0.79 15.43
N LEU A 16 7.22 -1.23 15.51
CA LEU A 16 6.83 -2.63 15.35
C LEU A 16 6.11 -2.80 14.01
N VAL A 17 6.66 -3.65 13.12
CA VAL A 17 6.17 -3.81 11.75
C VAL A 17 5.50 -5.16 11.58
N PHE A 18 4.18 -5.18 11.44
CA PHE A 18 3.43 -6.38 11.06
C PHE A 18 3.53 -6.62 9.56
N GLY A 19 3.68 -7.89 9.16
CA GLY A 19 3.92 -8.25 7.76
C GLY A 19 5.37 -8.17 7.33
N LYS A 20 6.32 -8.39 8.24
CA LYS A 20 7.78 -8.31 8.06
C LYS A 20 8.32 -9.10 6.85
N ASN A 21 7.71 -10.25 6.52
CA ASN A 21 8.09 -11.10 5.41
C ASN A 21 7.44 -10.68 4.08
N GLY A 22 6.61 -9.63 4.10
CA GLY A 22 6.02 -9.03 2.91
C GLY A 22 6.95 -8.01 2.26
N TRP A 23 6.71 -7.69 0.99
CA TRP A 23 7.52 -6.76 0.23
C TRP A 23 7.58 -5.37 0.89
N ILE A 24 6.46 -4.74 1.19
CA ILE A 24 6.40 -3.40 1.82
C ILE A 24 6.96 -3.45 3.25
N GLY A 25 6.55 -4.44 4.07
CA GLY A 25 7.00 -4.54 5.46
C GLY A 25 8.50 -4.78 5.58
N GLY A 26 9.07 -5.65 4.75
CA GLY A 26 10.53 -5.87 4.70
C GLY A 26 11.28 -4.62 4.30
N THR A 27 10.83 -3.93 3.22
CA THR A 27 11.47 -2.68 2.77
C THR A 27 11.42 -1.59 3.86
N LEU A 28 10.29 -1.43 4.56
CA LEU A 28 10.19 -0.46 5.66
C LEU A 28 11.12 -0.78 6.83
N ILE A 29 11.28 -2.06 7.18
CA ILE A 29 12.23 -2.48 8.22
C ILE A 29 13.66 -2.10 7.83
N GLU A 30 14.07 -2.39 6.59
CA GLU A 30 15.40 -2.01 6.08
C GLU A 30 15.62 -0.49 6.11
N MET A 31 14.61 0.29 5.67
CA MET A 31 14.68 1.76 5.68
C MET A 31 14.78 2.32 7.10
N LEU A 32 13.97 1.82 8.04
CA LEU A 32 13.99 2.25 9.43
C LEU A 32 15.32 1.92 10.13
N HIS A 33 15.88 0.73 9.86
CA HIS A 33 17.22 0.38 10.34
C HIS A 33 18.31 1.30 9.79
N ALA A 34 18.25 1.59 8.47
CA ALA A 34 19.21 2.50 7.84
C ALA A 34 19.15 3.94 8.39
N GLN A 35 17.98 4.34 8.91
CA GLN A 35 17.78 5.63 9.59
C GLN A 35 18.16 5.61 11.08
N GLY A 36 18.63 4.48 11.62
CA GLY A 36 19.01 4.32 13.01
C GLY A 36 17.85 4.18 14.01
N ASN A 37 16.63 3.93 13.53
CA ASN A 37 15.48 3.70 14.40
C ASN A 37 15.56 2.32 15.09
N VAL A 38 14.95 2.20 16.27
CA VAL A 38 14.70 0.91 16.91
C VAL A 38 13.51 0.26 16.22
N VAL A 39 13.74 -0.84 15.49
CA VAL A 39 12.69 -1.51 14.73
C VAL A 39 12.68 -3.01 14.98
N LYS A 40 11.49 -3.58 15.09
CA LYS A 40 11.25 -5.03 15.16
C LYS A 40 10.18 -5.42 14.12
N GLY A 41 10.47 -6.45 13.35
CA GLY A 41 9.43 -7.14 12.58
C GLY A 41 8.62 -8.06 13.47
N ALA A 42 7.30 -7.89 13.54
CA ALA A 42 6.42 -8.68 14.37
C ALA A 42 6.41 -10.16 13.99
N ASP A 43 6.39 -11.03 14.99
CA ASP A 43 6.27 -12.48 14.84
C ASP A 43 4.82 -12.95 14.90
N SER A 44 3.97 -12.23 15.61
CA SER A 44 2.56 -12.53 15.78
C SER A 44 1.76 -12.41 14.49
N ARG A 45 0.79 -13.30 14.33
CA ARG A 45 -0.22 -13.20 13.27
C ARG A 45 -1.37 -12.35 13.77
N LEU A 46 -1.89 -11.45 12.93
CA LEU A 46 -2.98 -10.52 13.28
C LEU A 46 -4.24 -11.23 13.79
N GLU A 47 -4.48 -12.46 13.34
CA GLU A 47 -5.63 -13.28 13.74
C GLU A 47 -5.57 -13.79 15.18
N ASN A 48 -4.43 -13.65 15.84
CA ASN A 48 -4.23 -14.03 17.25
C ASN A 48 -4.03 -12.78 18.12
N ARG A 49 -5.14 -12.22 18.62
CA ARG A 49 -5.16 -11.01 19.43
C ARG A 49 -4.23 -11.07 20.64
N GLU A 50 -4.26 -12.19 21.38
CA GLU A 50 -3.47 -12.35 22.60
C GLU A 50 -1.96 -12.30 22.32
N SER A 51 -1.52 -12.97 21.24
CA SER A 51 -0.11 -12.94 20.83
C SER A 51 0.31 -11.55 20.35
N VAL A 52 -0.56 -10.83 19.64
CA VAL A 52 -0.32 -9.45 19.19
C VAL A 52 -0.17 -8.51 20.38
N GLU A 53 -1.08 -8.56 21.34
CA GLU A 53 -1.03 -7.70 22.53
C GLU A 53 0.19 -8.01 23.39
N LYS A 54 0.49 -9.30 23.62
CA LYS A 54 1.70 -9.71 24.32
C LYS A 54 2.97 -9.16 23.66
N GLU A 55 3.10 -9.27 22.34
CA GLU A 55 4.26 -8.77 21.60
C GLU A 55 4.39 -7.24 21.68
N ILE A 56 3.28 -6.51 21.63
CA ILE A 56 3.23 -5.06 21.83
C ILE A 56 3.71 -4.69 23.23
N LEU A 57 3.21 -5.38 24.28
CA LEU A 57 3.60 -5.10 25.66
C LEU A 57 5.07 -5.42 25.93
N GLU A 58 5.60 -6.49 25.35
CA GLU A 58 7.02 -6.88 25.49
C GLU A 58 7.96 -5.90 24.74
N PHE A 59 7.65 -5.58 23.51
CA PHE A 59 8.50 -4.68 22.69
C PHE A 59 8.29 -3.22 23.03
N GLN A 60 7.10 -2.82 23.50
CA GLN A 60 6.70 -1.45 23.84
C GLN A 60 6.96 -0.47 22.68
N PRO A 61 6.36 -0.65 21.50
CA PRO A 61 6.52 0.26 20.38
C PRO A 61 5.90 1.63 20.70
N THR A 62 6.46 2.69 20.07
CA THR A 62 5.81 4.00 19.98
C THR A 62 4.95 4.10 18.72
N HIS A 63 5.30 3.33 17.69
CA HIS A 63 4.65 3.30 16.39
C HIS A 63 4.48 1.86 15.91
N VAL A 64 3.30 1.56 15.39
CA VAL A 64 2.99 0.29 14.73
C VAL A 64 2.75 0.54 13.25
N LEU A 65 3.44 -0.23 12.38
CA LEU A 65 3.21 -0.21 10.94
C LEU A 65 2.54 -1.52 10.53
N ASN A 66 1.29 -1.45 10.08
CA ASN A 66 0.55 -2.62 9.61
C ASN A 66 0.67 -2.78 8.10
N CYS A 67 1.61 -3.61 7.67
CA CYS A 67 1.76 -4.07 6.29
C CYS A 67 1.21 -5.49 6.09
N ALA A 68 0.62 -6.09 7.13
CA ALA A 68 0.03 -7.42 7.06
C ALA A 68 -1.34 -7.36 6.39
N GLY A 69 -1.61 -8.36 5.58
CA GLY A 69 -2.89 -8.54 4.91
C GLY A 69 -2.82 -9.64 3.87
N VAL A 70 -3.97 -10.24 3.60
CA VAL A 70 -4.13 -11.27 2.59
C VAL A 70 -4.64 -10.65 1.29
N THR A 71 -3.86 -10.78 0.23
CA THR A 71 -4.26 -10.41 -1.14
C THR A 71 -4.32 -11.63 -2.06
N GLY A 72 -4.04 -12.82 -1.49
CA GLY A 72 -3.99 -14.09 -2.21
C GLY A 72 -2.78 -14.26 -3.14
N ARG A 73 -2.69 -15.44 -3.72
CA ARG A 73 -1.71 -15.80 -4.75
C ARG A 73 -2.42 -16.62 -5.83
N PRO A 74 -2.24 -16.30 -7.10
CA PRO A 74 -1.35 -15.27 -7.66
C PRO A 74 -1.86 -13.83 -7.51
N ASN A 75 -3.15 -13.63 -7.26
CA ASN A 75 -3.82 -12.33 -7.17
C ASN A 75 -5.06 -12.41 -6.26
N VAL A 76 -5.91 -11.36 -6.26
CA VAL A 76 -7.09 -11.23 -5.39
C VAL A 76 -8.22 -12.22 -5.69
N ASP A 77 -8.20 -12.95 -6.82
CA ASP A 77 -9.19 -14.00 -7.14
C ASP A 77 -9.20 -15.10 -6.06
N TRP A 78 -8.06 -15.33 -5.41
CA TRP A 78 -7.97 -16.25 -4.28
C TRP A 78 -8.93 -15.89 -3.14
N CYS A 79 -9.19 -14.61 -2.92
CA CYS A 79 -10.07 -14.15 -1.83
C CYS A 79 -11.53 -14.56 -2.05
N GLU A 80 -11.93 -14.78 -3.31
CA GLU A 80 -13.30 -15.24 -3.64
C GLU A 80 -13.57 -16.65 -3.08
N ASP A 81 -12.55 -17.50 -3.05
CA ASP A 81 -12.64 -18.88 -2.56
C ASP A 81 -12.22 -19.02 -1.09
N ASN A 82 -11.58 -18.01 -0.50
CA ASN A 82 -10.99 -18.06 0.84
C ASN A 82 -11.53 -16.92 1.72
N LYS A 83 -12.87 -16.77 1.75
CA LYS A 83 -13.55 -15.65 2.41
C LYS A 83 -13.25 -15.56 3.91
N GLN A 84 -13.29 -16.69 4.63
CA GLN A 84 -13.02 -16.73 6.08
C GLN A 84 -11.58 -16.30 6.40
N ALA A 85 -10.60 -16.79 5.65
CA ALA A 85 -9.21 -16.40 5.83
C ALA A 85 -9.01 -14.91 5.52
N THR A 86 -9.70 -14.39 4.49
CA THR A 86 -9.70 -12.96 4.15
C THR A 86 -10.30 -12.11 5.27
N ILE A 87 -11.46 -12.50 5.83
CA ILE A 87 -12.08 -11.80 6.96
C ILE A 87 -11.15 -11.82 8.18
N ARG A 88 -10.62 -12.99 8.53
CA ARG A 88 -9.80 -13.12 9.75
C ARG A 88 -8.57 -12.22 9.70
N SER A 89 -7.89 -12.17 8.56
CA SER A 89 -6.67 -11.36 8.42
C SER A 89 -6.98 -9.89 8.18
N ASN A 90 -7.79 -9.58 7.15
CA ASN A 90 -7.95 -8.21 6.67
C ASN A 90 -8.96 -7.38 7.48
N VAL A 91 -9.91 -8.03 8.15
CA VAL A 91 -10.94 -7.34 8.95
C VAL A 91 -10.64 -7.50 10.43
N ILE A 92 -10.83 -8.72 10.97
CA ILE A 92 -10.72 -8.98 12.41
C ILE A 92 -9.31 -8.65 12.91
N GLY A 93 -8.28 -9.12 12.23
CA GLY A 93 -6.90 -8.90 12.61
C GLY A 93 -6.52 -7.41 12.55
N THR A 94 -6.92 -6.70 11.49
CA THR A 94 -6.61 -5.27 11.35
C THR A 94 -7.33 -4.43 12.39
N LEU A 95 -8.63 -4.66 12.63
CA LEU A 95 -9.40 -3.95 13.66
C LEU A 95 -8.92 -4.30 15.06
N GLY A 96 -8.58 -5.58 15.33
CA GLY A 96 -8.01 -6.00 16.58
C GLY A 96 -6.68 -5.32 16.90
N LEU A 97 -5.82 -5.14 15.87
CA LEU A 97 -4.57 -4.40 16.04
C LEU A 97 -4.82 -2.90 16.32
N ALA A 98 -5.77 -2.28 15.61
CA ALA A 98 -6.12 -0.87 15.83
C ALA A 98 -6.65 -0.64 17.25
N ASP A 99 -7.51 -1.54 17.73
CA ASP A 99 -8.06 -1.50 19.09
C ASP A 99 -6.97 -1.65 20.16
N ILE A 100 -6.04 -2.61 20.02
CA ILE A 100 -4.89 -2.75 20.92
C ILE A 100 -4.03 -1.47 20.89
N CYS A 101 -3.72 -0.94 19.72
CA CYS A 101 -2.94 0.30 19.61
C CYS A 101 -3.65 1.48 20.28
N TRP A 102 -4.97 1.58 20.15
CA TRP A 102 -5.77 2.63 20.79
C TRP A 102 -5.75 2.50 22.32
N LEU A 103 -5.98 1.30 22.86
CA LEU A 103 -5.94 1.02 24.30
C LEU A 103 -4.58 1.39 24.92
N HIS A 104 -3.49 1.15 24.21
CA HIS A 104 -2.11 1.42 24.66
C HIS A 104 -1.55 2.76 24.21
N LYS A 105 -2.37 3.63 23.57
CA LYS A 105 -1.97 4.98 23.07
C LYS A 105 -0.79 4.95 22.12
N ILE A 106 -0.77 3.97 21.22
CA ILE A 106 0.25 3.76 20.21
C ILE A 106 -0.28 4.26 18.87
N HIS A 107 0.53 5.06 18.14
CA HIS A 107 0.19 5.45 16.77
C HIS A 107 0.26 4.23 15.84
N MET A 108 -0.77 4.03 15.02
CA MET A 108 -0.82 2.95 14.03
C MET A 108 -0.89 3.53 12.61
N THR A 109 0.04 3.12 11.75
CA THR A 109 -0.06 3.34 10.29
C THR A 109 -0.53 2.05 9.62
N ASN A 110 -1.67 2.11 8.93
CA ASN A 110 -2.26 0.97 8.22
C ASN A 110 -2.07 1.14 6.69
N PHE A 111 -1.31 0.23 6.08
CA PHE A 111 -1.14 0.17 4.63
C PHE A 111 -2.37 -0.50 4.00
N ALA A 112 -3.30 0.34 3.53
CA ALA A 112 -4.60 -0.02 2.97
C ALA A 112 -4.56 -0.06 1.43
N THR A 113 -5.72 0.08 0.79
CA THR A 113 -5.84 0.06 -0.67
C THR A 113 -6.83 1.09 -1.17
N GLY A 114 -6.52 1.72 -2.30
CA GLY A 114 -7.47 2.49 -3.07
C GLY A 114 -8.26 1.66 -4.10
N CYS A 115 -8.11 0.33 -4.12
CA CYS A 115 -8.90 -0.56 -4.99
C CYS A 115 -10.34 -0.75 -4.48
N ILE A 116 -10.96 0.33 -4.05
CA ILE A 116 -12.33 0.41 -3.56
C ILE A 116 -13.21 1.34 -4.42
N TYR A 117 -12.65 1.83 -5.53
CA TYR A 117 -13.32 2.73 -6.45
C TYR A 117 -13.32 2.19 -7.88
N SER A 118 -14.33 2.57 -8.66
CA SER A 118 -14.39 2.45 -10.11
C SER A 118 -14.86 3.77 -10.70
N TYR A 119 -14.29 4.15 -11.85
CA TYR A 119 -14.75 5.31 -12.61
C TYR A 119 -16.29 5.30 -12.75
N ASP A 120 -16.91 6.45 -12.59
CA ASP A 120 -18.35 6.68 -12.66
C ASP A 120 -18.68 8.02 -13.35
N ASN A 121 -19.95 8.42 -13.32
CA ASN A 121 -20.38 9.67 -13.96
C ASN A 121 -19.84 10.91 -13.26
N GLU A 122 -19.54 10.85 -11.96
CA GLU A 122 -18.98 11.97 -11.19
C GLU A 122 -17.46 12.03 -11.33
N HIS A 123 -16.82 10.87 -11.56
CA HIS A 123 -15.38 10.71 -11.76
C HIS A 123 -15.12 9.99 -13.09
N PRO A 124 -15.35 10.65 -14.24
CA PRO A 124 -15.19 10.03 -15.55
C PRO A 124 -13.72 9.70 -15.84
N MET A 125 -13.50 8.57 -16.49
CA MET A 125 -12.16 8.18 -16.93
C MET A 125 -11.54 9.26 -17.83
N GLY A 126 -10.30 9.64 -17.54
CA GLY A 126 -9.54 10.67 -18.30
C GLY A 126 -9.97 12.11 -18.04
N SER A 127 -10.86 12.36 -17.08
CA SER A 127 -11.28 13.73 -16.72
C SER A 127 -10.27 14.46 -15.83
N GLY A 128 -9.32 13.78 -15.23
CA GLY A 128 -8.44 14.32 -14.19
C GLY A 128 -9.12 14.54 -12.83
N LYS A 129 -10.41 14.17 -12.72
CA LYS A 129 -11.16 14.23 -11.46
C LYS A 129 -11.07 12.89 -10.74
N GLY A 130 -10.15 12.79 -9.79
CA GLY A 130 -9.95 11.59 -8.97
C GLY A 130 -10.89 11.51 -7.77
N PHE A 131 -11.07 10.31 -7.21
CA PHE A 131 -11.80 10.10 -5.95
C PHE A 131 -11.00 10.67 -4.77
N SER A 132 -11.66 11.47 -3.95
CA SER A 132 -11.12 12.01 -2.71
C SER A 132 -11.22 11.02 -1.55
N GLU A 133 -10.65 11.35 -0.39
CA GLU A 133 -10.77 10.52 0.81
C GLU A 133 -12.18 10.53 1.42
N THR A 134 -13.02 11.50 1.05
CA THR A 134 -14.40 11.65 1.53
C THR A 134 -15.43 10.94 0.65
N ASP A 135 -15.06 10.55 -0.56
CA ASP A 135 -15.95 9.80 -1.43
C ASP A 135 -16.24 8.40 -0.89
N ALA A 136 -17.50 8.00 -0.97
CA ALA A 136 -17.90 6.64 -0.59
C ALA A 136 -17.31 5.61 -1.55
N ALA A 137 -16.86 4.48 -1.03
CA ALA A 137 -16.41 3.36 -1.87
C ALA A 137 -17.56 2.89 -2.77
N ASN A 138 -17.30 2.79 -4.09
CA ASN A 138 -18.29 2.41 -5.09
C ASN A 138 -17.93 1.13 -5.86
N PHE A 139 -16.86 0.41 -5.45
CA PHE A 139 -16.44 -0.83 -6.09
C PHE A 139 -16.47 -2.01 -5.12
N ASP A 140 -17.37 -2.95 -5.36
CA ASP A 140 -17.53 -4.21 -4.61
C ASP A 140 -17.29 -5.45 -5.48
N GLY A 141 -16.75 -5.28 -6.69
CA GLY A 141 -16.53 -6.34 -7.69
C GLY A 141 -15.49 -7.40 -7.29
N SER A 142 -14.85 -7.28 -6.12
CA SER A 142 -14.03 -8.31 -5.50
C SER A 142 -14.27 -8.39 -3.99
N TYR A 143 -14.22 -9.61 -3.45
CA TYR A 143 -14.36 -9.82 -2.01
C TYR A 143 -13.25 -9.12 -1.22
N TYR A 144 -12.04 -9.08 -1.80
CA TYR A 144 -10.93 -8.30 -1.25
C TYR A 144 -11.30 -6.82 -1.10
N SER A 145 -11.75 -6.17 -2.16
CA SER A 145 -12.10 -4.74 -2.15
C SER A 145 -13.22 -4.43 -1.16
N LYS A 146 -14.27 -5.25 -1.18
CA LYS A 146 -15.40 -5.13 -0.24
C LYS A 146 -14.94 -5.18 1.21
N THR A 147 -14.14 -6.18 1.59
CA THR A 147 -13.65 -6.30 2.98
C THR A 147 -12.71 -5.17 3.38
N LYS A 148 -11.89 -4.68 2.44
CA LYS A 148 -10.99 -3.54 2.71
C LYS A 148 -11.75 -2.23 2.90
N ALA A 149 -12.80 -1.98 2.10
CA ALA A 149 -13.65 -0.80 2.25
C ALA A 149 -14.38 -0.79 3.61
N MET A 150 -15.00 -1.91 4.00
CA MET A 150 -15.65 -2.07 5.30
C MET A 150 -14.69 -1.87 6.48
N THR A 151 -13.48 -2.41 6.38
CA THR A 151 -12.45 -2.25 7.43
C THR A 151 -12.03 -0.80 7.56
N GLU A 152 -11.81 -0.11 6.44
CA GLU A 152 -11.41 1.30 6.45
C GLU A 152 -12.48 2.19 7.06
N GLU A 153 -13.76 1.95 6.77
CA GLU A 153 -14.88 2.69 7.36
C GLU A 153 -14.84 2.64 8.89
N LEU A 154 -14.61 1.46 9.47
CA LEU A 154 -14.48 1.29 10.92
C LEU A 154 -13.19 1.89 11.48
N LEU A 155 -12.08 1.85 10.74
CA LEU A 155 -10.82 2.45 11.17
C LEU A 155 -10.87 3.99 11.25
N ARG A 156 -11.81 4.63 10.56
CA ARG A 156 -12.00 6.10 10.63
C ARG A 156 -12.38 6.59 12.02
N GLU A 157 -12.97 5.72 12.84
CA GLU A 157 -13.38 6.04 14.20
C GLU A 157 -12.23 5.97 15.22
N TYR A 158 -11.03 5.54 14.79
CA TYR A 158 -9.82 5.50 15.64
C TYR A 158 -8.95 6.73 15.38
N ASP A 159 -8.81 7.59 16.40
CA ASP A 159 -8.07 8.87 16.34
C ASP A 159 -6.55 8.71 16.31
N ASN A 160 -6.03 7.51 16.57
CA ASN A 160 -4.61 7.16 16.53
C ASN A 160 -4.19 6.43 15.24
N VAL A 161 -5.07 6.30 14.25
CA VAL A 161 -4.81 5.55 13.02
C VAL A 161 -4.58 6.45 11.82
N LEU A 162 -3.47 6.21 11.12
CA LEU A 162 -3.19 6.70 9.78
C LEU A 162 -3.47 5.58 8.78
N THR A 163 -4.40 5.80 7.85
CA THR A 163 -4.71 4.85 6.77
C THR A 163 -4.19 5.37 5.44
N LEU A 164 -3.31 4.59 4.80
CA LEU A 164 -2.67 4.91 3.52
C LEU A 164 -3.22 4.03 2.41
N ARG A 165 -3.98 4.60 1.47
CA ARG A 165 -4.57 3.90 0.32
C ARG A 165 -3.58 3.77 -0.82
N LEU A 166 -2.83 2.68 -0.86
CA LEU A 166 -1.95 2.38 -1.99
C LEU A 166 -2.75 1.80 -3.17
N ARG A 167 -2.19 1.98 -4.38
CA ARG A 167 -2.69 1.31 -5.59
C ARG A 167 -1.53 0.80 -6.43
N MET A 168 -1.69 -0.43 -6.96
CA MET A 168 -0.76 -1.00 -7.95
C MET A 168 0.71 -0.66 -7.64
N PRO A 169 1.25 -1.07 -6.46
CA PRO A 169 2.57 -0.62 -6.02
C PRO A 169 3.67 -1.03 -6.99
N VAL A 170 4.59 -0.10 -7.21
CA VAL A 170 5.73 -0.22 -8.16
C VAL A 170 7.02 0.15 -7.45
N SER A 171 8.09 -0.57 -7.75
CA SER A 171 9.45 -0.27 -7.35
C SER A 171 10.42 -0.54 -8.50
N ASP A 172 11.66 -0.16 -8.33
CA ASP A 172 12.76 -0.39 -9.27
C ASP A 172 13.40 -1.78 -9.15
N ASP A 173 12.80 -2.66 -8.35
CA ASP A 173 13.09 -4.09 -8.26
C ASP A 173 12.17 -4.92 -9.20
N LEU A 174 12.47 -6.19 -9.36
CA LEU A 174 11.62 -7.15 -10.07
C LEU A 174 10.84 -8.06 -9.12
N HIS A 175 10.51 -7.57 -7.93
CA HIS A 175 9.76 -8.34 -6.95
C HIS A 175 8.44 -8.86 -7.54
N SER A 176 8.05 -10.08 -7.19
CA SER A 176 6.86 -10.75 -7.76
C SER A 176 5.53 -10.02 -7.49
N ARG A 177 5.49 -9.13 -6.51
CA ARG A 177 4.34 -8.29 -6.18
C ARG A 177 4.33 -6.94 -6.89
N ASN A 178 5.45 -6.54 -7.49
CA ASN A 178 5.56 -5.32 -8.27
C ASN A 178 4.57 -5.36 -9.45
N PHE A 179 3.79 -4.31 -9.61
CA PHE A 179 2.78 -4.21 -10.66
C PHE A 179 3.40 -4.39 -12.07
N VAL A 180 4.55 -3.77 -12.33
CA VAL A 180 5.28 -3.93 -13.61
C VAL A 180 5.63 -5.39 -13.84
N THR A 181 6.21 -6.08 -12.84
CA THR A 181 6.57 -7.51 -12.94
C THR A 181 5.37 -8.40 -13.22
N LYS A 182 4.18 -8.02 -12.75
CA LYS A 182 2.96 -8.77 -13.03
C LYS A 182 2.47 -8.56 -14.45
N ILE A 183 2.33 -7.30 -14.88
CA ILE A 183 1.74 -7.01 -16.20
C ILE A 183 2.66 -7.41 -17.35
N THR A 184 3.97 -7.46 -17.15
CA THR A 184 4.92 -7.95 -18.16
C THR A 184 4.85 -9.47 -18.37
N LYS A 185 4.12 -10.21 -17.53
CA LYS A 185 3.86 -11.66 -17.71
C LYS A 185 2.55 -11.93 -18.44
N TYR A 186 1.73 -10.92 -18.68
CA TYR A 186 0.44 -11.06 -19.33
C TYR A 186 0.59 -10.85 -20.83
N GLU A 187 -0.04 -11.72 -21.64
CA GLU A 187 -0.15 -11.52 -23.09
C GLU A 187 -1.12 -10.40 -23.43
N PHE A 188 -2.20 -10.29 -22.65
CA PHE A 188 -3.25 -9.29 -22.83
C PHE A 188 -3.38 -8.40 -21.59
N VAL A 189 -3.51 -7.10 -21.81
CA VAL A 189 -3.78 -6.09 -20.79
C VAL A 189 -4.91 -5.16 -21.23
N VAL A 190 -5.63 -4.59 -20.27
CA VAL A 190 -6.55 -3.48 -20.55
C VAL A 190 -5.75 -2.19 -20.69
N ASP A 191 -6.26 -1.24 -21.48
CA ASP A 191 -5.67 0.10 -21.59
C ASP A 191 -6.54 1.11 -20.86
N ILE A 192 -6.39 1.16 -19.53
CA ILE A 192 -7.16 2.04 -18.65
C ILE A 192 -6.21 2.75 -17.70
N PRO A 193 -6.30 4.10 -17.59
CA PRO A 193 -5.52 4.86 -16.64
C PRO A 193 -5.93 4.52 -15.19
N ASN A 194 -4.93 4.45 -14.32
CA ASN A 194 -5.09 4.18 -12.90
C ASN A 194 -4.05 4.95 -12.09
N SER A 195 -4.40 5.38 -10.90
CA SER A 195 -3.40 5.85 -9.93
C SER A 195 -2.50 4.72 -9.48
N ASN A 196 -1.21 5.01 -9.30
CA ASN A 196 -0.20 4.05 -8.87
C ASN A 196 0.64 4.61 -7.72
N SER A 197 1.19 3.71 -6.90
CA SER A 197 2.10 4.05 -5.80
C SER A 197 3.52 3.65 -6.15
N ILE A 198 4.39 4.62 -6.42
CA ILE A 198 5.82 4.38 -6.58
C ILE A 198 6.47 4.31 -5.20
N LEU A 199 6.85 3.11 -4.78
CA LEU A 199 7.28 2.85 -3.41
C LEU A 199 8.54 3.61 -3.01
N HIS A 200 9.45 3.87 -3.96
CA HIS A 200 10.64 4.65 -3.73
C HIS A 200 10.35 6.09 -3.26
N ASP A 201 9.28 6.68 -3.79
CA ASP A 201 8.87 8.05 -3.44
C ASP A 201 8.01 8.06 -2.17
N LEU A 202 7.16 7.06 -2.01
CA LEU A 202 6.09 7.08 -1.00
C LEU A 202 6.48 6.41 0.33
N LEU A 203 7.30 5.34 0.35
CA LEU A 203 7.66 4.70 1.63
C LEU A 203 8.45 5.64 2.57
N PRO A 204 9.41 6.46 2.11
CA PRO A 204 10.03 7.48 2.97
C PRO A 204 9.01 8.46 3.54
N ALA A 205 8.05 8.90 2.71
CA ALA A 205 6.97 9.79 3.13
C ALA A 205 6.07 9.14 4.21
N SER A 206 5.78 7.82 4.08
CA SER A 206 4.98 7.10 5.08
C SER A 206 5.66 7.04 6.45
N ILE A 207 6.99 6.87 6.48
CA ILE A 207 7.77 6.90 7.72
C ILE A 207 7.66 8.29 8.37
N THR A 208 7.87 9.35 7.60
CA THR A 208 7.75 10.72 8.11
C THR A 208 6.33 11.02 8.64
N MET A 209 5.29 10.60 7.92
CA MET A 209 3.90 10.76 8.39
C MET A 209 3.66 10.00 9.70
N ALA A 210 4.18 8.78 9.83
CA ALA A 210 4.10 7.99 11.07
C ALA A 210 4.83 8.70 12.22
N GLU A 211 6.06 9.15 12.01
CA GLU A 211 6.88 9.88 13.00
C GLU A 211 6.23 11.18 13.48
N LYS A 212 5.46 11.83 12.62
CA LYS A 212 4.67 13.03 12.94
C LYS A 212 3.29 12.71 13.51
N CYS A 213 3.00 11.42 13.77
CA CYS A 213 1.71 10.94 14.27
C CYS A 213 0.53 11.50 13.47
N VAL A 214 0.65 11.58 12.14
CA VAL A 214 -0.46 11.95 11.26
C VAL A 214 -1.55 10.90 11.34
N THR A 215 -2.81 11.31 11.40
CA THR A 215 -3.96 10.41 11.46
C THR A 215 -4.98 10.68 10.35
N GLY A 216 -5.94 9.76 10.20
CA GLY A 216 -6.96 9.82 9.15
C GLY A 216 -6.55 9.10 7.87
N VAL A 217 -7.37 9.24 6.84
CA VAL A 217 -7.19 8.54 5.56
C VAL A 217 -6.49 9.43 4.55
N TYR A 218 -5.57 8.84 3.78
CA TYR A 218 -4.86 9.51 2.68
C TYR A 218 -4.80 8.62 1.43
N ASN A 219 -5.12 9.18 0.28
CA ASN A 219 -4.88 8.57 -1.02
C ASN A 219 -3.37 8.56 -1.29
N PHE A 220 -2.74 7.40 -1.09
CA PHE A 220 -1.28 7.27 -1.03
C PHE A 220 -0.71 6.77 -2.36
N THR A 221 -0.88 7.61 -3.39
CA THR A 221 -0.38 7.39 -4.75
C THR A 221 0.39 8.62 -5.22
N ASN A 222 1.18 8.48 -6.29
CA ASN A 222 1.71 9.64 -6.98
C ASN A 222 0.55 10.39 -7.66
N PRO A 223 0.61 11.74 -7.80
CA PRO A 223 -0.42 12.51 -8.48
C PRO A 223 -0.66 12.06 -9.92
N GLY A 224 -1.93 12.00 -10.34
CA GLY A 224 -2.34 11.61 -11.68
C GLY A 224 -2.61 10.12 -11.86
N ALA A 225 -2.81 9.71 -13.10
CA ALA A 225 -3.10 8.35 -13.50
C ALA A 225 -2.31 7.98 -14.76
N ILE A 226 -1.97 6.70 -14.90
CA ILE A 226 -1.22 6.17 -16.04
C ILE A 226 -1.84 4.85 -16.49
N SER A 227 -1.87 4.61 -17.82
CA SER A 227 -2.45 3.38 -18.36
C SER A 227 -1.45 2.23 -18.43
N HIS A 228 -1.98 1.00 -18.58
CA HIS A 228 -1.13 -0.17 -18.77
C HIS A 228 -0.24 -0.04 -20.03
N ASN A 229 -0.78 0.53 -21.11
CA ASN A 229 -0.01 0.71 -22.35
C ASN A 229 1.14 1.71 -22.17
N GLU A 230 0.92 2.80 -21.46
CA GLU A 230 1.98 3.78 -21.15
C GLU A 230 3.07 3.13 -20.29
N VAL A 231 2.70 2.38 -19.24
CA VAL A 231 3.66 1.65 -18.40
C VAL A 231 4.48 0.64 -19.23
N LEU A 232 3.81 -0.16 -20.08
CA LEU A 232 4.49 -1.14 -20.92
C LEU A 232 5.32 -0.48 -22.02
N GLY A 233 4.93 0.69 -22.50
CA GLY A 233 5.72 1.53 -23.39
C GLY A 233 7.03 1.97 -22.75
N LEU A 234 7.00 2.41 -21.48
CA LEU A 234 8.19 2.74 -20.70
C LEU A 234 9.05 1.49 -20.42
N TYR A 235 8.44 0.36 -20.08
CA TYR A 235 9.15 -0.92 -19.93
C TYR A 235 9.89 -1.30 -21.23
N LYS A 236 9.23 -1.20 -22.38
CA LYS A 236 9.84 -1.42 -23.70
C LYS A 236 11.00 -0.46 -23.94
N LYS A 237 10.82 0.83 -23.63
CA LYS A 237 11.84 1.88 -23.85
C LYS A 237 13.11 1.64 -23.02
N TYR A 238 12.98 1.27 -21.75
CA TYR A 238 14.10 1.26 -20.80
C TYR A 238 14.66 -0.13 -20.50
N ILE A 239 13.84 -1.18 -20.61
CA ILE A 239 14.20 -2.54 -20.11
C ILE A 239 14.28 -3.55 -21.25
N LYS A 240 13.24 -3.67 -22.08
CA LYS A 240 13.15 -4.71 -23.11
C LYS A 240 12.61 -4.17 -24.42
N PRO A 241 13.49 -3.70 -25.34
CA PRO A 241 13.08 -3.03 -26.60
C PRO A 241 12.19 -3.85 -27.54
N ASP A 242 12.29 -5.18 -27.49
CA ASP A 242 11.51 -6.12 -28.30
C ASP A 242 10.21 -6.57 -27.62
N PHE A 243 9.87 -6.02 -26.43
CA PHE A 243 8.67 -6.38 -25.68
C PHE A 243 7.40 -6.08 -26.49
N LYS A 244 6.47 -7.05 -26.49
CA LYS A 244 5.18 -6.96 -27.18
C LYS A 244 4.07 -7.40 -26.24
N TRP A 245 2.91 -6.78 -26.37
CA TRP A 245 1.68 -7.13 -25.70
C TRP A 245 0.49 -6.90 -26.60
N LYS A 246 -0.67 -7.36 -26.19
CA LYS A 246 -1.95 -7.12 -26.85
C LYS A 246 -2.92 -6.48 -25.86
N ASN A 247 -3.90 -5.75 -26.38
CA ASN A 247 -4.98 -5.24 -25.56
C ASN A 247 -6.22 -6.11 -25.72
N PHE A 248 -7.02 -6.18 -24.67
CA PHE A 248 -8.38 -6.67 -24.69
C PHE A 248 -9.30 -5.67 -23.99
N THR A 249 -10.59 -5.78 -24.29
CA THR A 249 -11.63 -4.94 -23.71
C THR A 249 -11.94 -5.39 -22.26
N LEU A 250 -12.62 -4.54 -21.50
CA LEU A 250 -13.11 -4.93 -20.17
C LEU A 250 -14.06 -6.14 -20.21
N THR A 251 -14.87 -6.27 -21.27
CA THR A 251 -15.76 -7.42 -21.46
C THR A 251 -14.98 -8.72 -21.66
N GLU A 252 -13.93 -8.68 -22.50
CA GLU A 252 -13.06 -9.84 -22.70
C GLU A 252 -12.27 -10.16 -21.40
N GLN A 253 -11.78 -9.15 -20.69
CA GLN A 253 -11.13 -9.35 -19.40
C GLN A 253 -12.08 -10.05 -18.40
N ALA A 254 -13.32 -9.59 -18.29
CA ALA A 254 -14.31 -10.18 -17.38
C ALA A 254 -14.59 -11.67 -17.65
N GLY A 255 -14.36 -12.14 -18.89
CA GLY A 255 -14.48 -13.55 -19.25
C GLY A 255 -13.33 -14.43 -18.74
N VAL A 256 -12.19 -13.86 -18.32
CA VAL A 256 -10.99 -14.61 -17.93
C VAL A 256 -10.55 -14.40 -16.49
N ILE A 257 -11.12 -13.44 -15.77
CA ILE A 257 -10.86 -13.18 -14.35
C ILE A 257 -12.06 -13.54 -13.49
N LYS A 258 -11.83 -14.01 -12.28
CA LYS A 258 -12.88 -14.37 -11.32
C LYS A 258 -13.40 -13.16 -10.55
N ALA A 259 -12.50 -12.35 -10.03
CA ALA A 259 -12.82 -11.13 -9.31
C ALA A 259 -12.70 -9.91 -10.23
N GLY A 260 -13.62 -8.97 -10.14
CA GLY A 260 -13.52 -7.69 -10.84
C GLY A 260 -12.23 -6.93 -10.49
N ARG A 261 -11.84 -5.99 -11.35
CA ARG A 261 -10.69 -5.11 -11.13
C ARG A 261 -11.17 -3.66 -11.00
N SER A 262 -10.79 -3.03 -9.91
CA SER A 262 -11.00 -1.59 -9.67
C SER A 262 -10.16 -0.79 -10.65
N ASN A 263 -10.77 0.16 -11.33
CA ASN A 263 -10.08 1.13 -12.20
C ASN A 263 -10.51 2.54 -11.76
N CYS A 264 -9.58 3.34 -11.31
CA CYS A 264 -9.87 4.71 -10.87
C CYS A 264 -8.61 5.57 -10.80
N GLU A 265 -8.82 6.86 -10.82
CA GLU A 265 -7.88 7.89 -10.39
C GLU A 265 -8.25 8.32 -8.96
N LEU A 266 -7.25 8.55 -8.12
CA LEU A 266 -7.40 9.08 -6.77
C LEU A 266 -6.93 10.53 -6.72
N ASP A 267 -7.71 11.40 -6.10
CA ASP A 267 -7.28 12.77 -5.78
C ASP A 267 -6.24 12.72 -4.66
N THR A 268 -5.07 13.25 -4.92
CA THR A 268 -3.93 13.28 -4.00
C THR A 268 -3.69 14.65 -3.36
N SER A 269 -4.58 15.60 -3.57
CA SER A 269 -4.41 17.00 -3.10
C SER A 269 -4.18 17.05 -1.59
N LYS A 270 -4.91 16.26 -0.81
CA LYS A 270 -4.75 16.14 0.64
C LYS A 270 -3.36 15.61 1.03
N LEU A 271 -2.88 14.57 0.35
CA LEU A 271 -1.55 14.01 0.58
C LEU A 271 -0.46 15.02 0.25
N VAL A 272 -0.52 15.62 -0.94
CA VAL A 272 0.46 16.62 -1.39
C VAL A 272 0.50 17.81 -0.44
N GLY A 273 -0.64 18.33 -0.01
CA GLY A 273 -0.73 19.41 0.97
C GLY A 273 -0.05 19.03 2.29
N LYS A 274 -0.34 17.83 2.82
CA LYS A 274 0.26 17.34 4.07
C LYS A 274 1.77 17.12 3.95
N LEU A 275 2.24 16.56 2.85
CA LEU A 275 3.68 16.34 2.65
C LEU A 275 4.44 17.66 2.46
N ASN A 276 3.84 18.66 1.83
CA ASN A 276 4.42 20.00 1.71
C ASN A 276 4.64 20.67 3.07
N GLU A 277 3.77 20.43 4.07
CA GLU A 277 4.00 20.90 5.44
C GLU A 277 5.30 20.34 6.05
N PHE A 278 5.76 19.19 5.56
CA PHE A 278 7.00 18.52 6.00
C PHE A 278 8.19 18.78 5.06
N GLY A 279 8.01 19.65 4.05
CA GLY A 279 9.04 19.91 3.04
C GLY A 279 9.28 18.74 2.07
N ILE A 280 8.32 17.81 1.95
CA ILE A 280 8.42 16.64 1.07
C ILE A 280 7.59 16.90 -0.18
N SER A 281 8.19 16.72 -1.36
CA SER A 281 7.52 16.76 -2.66
C SER A 281 7.56 15.37 -3.30
N ILE A 282 6.42 14.92 -3.82
CA ILE A 282 6.31 13.70 -4.62
C ILE A 282 6.05 14.05 -6.08
N PRO A 283 6.73 13.38 -7.04
CA PRO A 283 6.55 13.66 -8.46
C PRO A 283 5.20 13.16 -8.97
N GLU A 284 4.73 13.80 -10.04
CA GLU A 284 3.60 13.32 -10.85
C GLU A 284 3.92 11.95 -11.43
N ILE A 285 2.89 11.14 -11.68
CA ILE A 285 3.02 9.69 -11.95
C ILE A 285 3.90 9.38 -13.18
N HIS A 286 3.83 10.14 -14.28
CA HIS A 286 4.65 9.88 -15.46
C HIS A 286 6.13 10.16 -15.20
N VAL A 287 6.45 11.22 -14.46
CA VAL A 287 7.81 11.55 -14.02
C VAL A 287 8.31 10.46 -13.06
N ALA A 288 7.50 10.06 -12.10
CA ALA A 288 7.83 9.03 -11.13
C ALA A 288 8.15 7.68 -11.80
N TYR A 289 7.35 7.28 -12.78
CA TYR A 289 7.58 6.06 -13.56
C TYR A 289 8.85 6.13 -14.40
N GLU A 290 9.08 7.24 -15.08
CA GLU A 290 10.30 7.40 -15.88
C GLU A 290 11.56 7.26 -15.02
N GLU A 291 11.61 7.91 -13.86
CA GLU A 291 12.72 7.79 -12.92
C GLU A 291 12.82 6.38 -12.33
N CYS A 292 11.70 5.74 -12.04
CA CYS A 292 11.68 4.35 -11.57
C CYS A 292 12.29 3.40 -12.62
N PHE A 293 11.92 3.52 -13.89
CA PHE A 293 12.47 2.68 -14.95
C PHE A 293 13.95 2.96 -15.24
N LYS A 294 14.41 4.21 -15.13
CA LYS A 294 15.83 4.54 -15.21
C LYS A 294 16.64 3.88 -14.09
N ARG A 295 16.10 3.85 -12.84
CA ARG A 295 16.73 3.12 -11.72
C ARG A 295 16.72 1.62 -11.97
N MET A 296 15.58 1.05 -12.38
CA MET A 296 15.43 -0.37 -12.69
C MET A 296 16.45 -0.82 -13.76
N ALA A 297 16.62 -0.07 -14.85
CA ALA A 297 17.60 -0.37 -15.89
C ALA A 297 19.04 -0.37 -15.35
N ARG A 298 19.39 0.56 -14.45
CA ARG A 298 20.71 0.60 -13.80
C ARG A 298 20.95 -0.61 -12.90
N ASN A 299 19.93 -1.00 -12.12
CA ASN A 299 20.01 -2.13 -11.18
C ASN A 299 20.17 -3.46 -11.92
N LEU A 300 19.46 -3.65 -13.04
CA LEU A 300 19.59 -4.85 -13.88
C LEU A 300 20.99 -4.99 -14.46
N LYS A 301 21.57 -3.92 -14.99
CA LYS A 301 22.95 -3.93 -15.51
C LYS A 301 24.00 -4.28 -14.45
N LYS A 302 23.77 -3.91 -13.17
CA LYS A 302 24.67 -4.25 -12.08
C LYS A 302 24.59 -5.72 -11.67
N SER A 303 23.46 -6.39 -11.88
CA SER A 303 23.27 -7.81 -11.55
C SER A 303 23.75 -8.76 -12.63
N GLU A 304 24.13 -8.24 -13.80
CA GLU A 304 24.73 -9.03 -14.92
C GLU A 304 26.27 -9.05 -14.89
N ILE A 305 26.87 -8.28 -13.97
CA ILE A 305 28.34 -8.22 -13.73
C ILE A 305 28.68 -9.03 -12.47
#